data_ea498dfe484c869ceef62dd6a697e288
#
_entry.id   ea498dfe484c869ceef62dd6a697e288
#
_cell.length_a   1.000
_cell.length_b   1.000
_cell.length_c   1.000
_cell.angle_alpha   90.00
_cell.angle_beta   90.00
_cell.angle_gamma   90.00
#
_symmetry.space_group_name_H-M   'P 1'
#
loop_
_entity.id
_entity.type
_entity.pdbx_description
1 polymer ?
#
loop_
_entity_poly.entity_id
_entity_poly.type
_entity_poly.pdbx_seq_one_letter_code
_entity_poly.pdbx_strand_id
1 'polypeptide(L)'
;FPCMMFGIPGAALAMVHTAKSNKKKIAIGLVGSAALCSFICGVTEPFEFGFMFLAPALYVVYALLYGIFTFITVLVGFRAGFSFSAGATDLIFSASLPAAKNTWMILPLGIAAFVVFYVVFRFMITKFDLKTPGREDDDDDAEKGAKLENNDYTEVARIVLEGVGGKENIESIDNCITRLRLEIRDYTKVDEKKIKSAGVAGVVRPSQKTVQVIIGTQ
;
A
#
# COMPACT_ATOMS: atom_id res chain seq x y z
N PHE A 1 -14.76 12.09 12.53
CA PHE A 1 -13.91 11.59 13.60
C PHE A 1 -14.01 10.07 13.80
N PRO A 2 -15.18 9.42 14.04
CA PRO A 2 -15.24 7.99 14.34
C PRO A 2 -14.61 7.10 13.28
N CYS A 3 -14.84 7.37 11.99
CA CYS A 3 -14.29 6.58 10.89
C CYS A 3 -12.79 6.75 10.75
N MET A 4 -12.30 8.00 10.77
CA MET A 4 -10.87 8.31 10.58
C MET A 4 -10.03 7.80 11.75
N MET A 5 -10.51 8.00 12.98
CA MET A 5 -9.76 7.61 14.18
C MET A 5 -9.88 6.11 14.50
N PHE A 6 -11.00 5.47 14.21
CA PHE A 6 -11.26 4.10 14.66
C PHE A 6 -11.61 3.15 13.51
N GLY A 7 -12.41 3.58 12.54
CA GLY A 7 -12.80 2.75 11.40
C GLY A 7 -11.61 2.32 10.57
N ILE A 8 -10.73 3.26 10.20
CA ILE A 8 -9.52 2.97 9.43
C ILE A 8 -8.55 2.04 10.17
N PRO A 9 -8.21 2.26 11.46
CA PRO A 9 -7.46 1.26 12.22
C PRO A 9 -8.11 -0.13 12.27
N GLY A 10 -9.44 -0.22 12.34
CA GLY A 10 -10.16 -1.48 12.25
C GLY A 10 -10.00 -2.16 10.90
N ALA A 11 -10.16 -1.42 9.81
CA ALA A 11 -9.94 -1.91 8.45
C ALA A 11 -8.48 -2.34 8.21
N ALA A 12 -7.52 -1.55 8.68
CA ALA A 12 -6.08 -1.87 8.60
C ALA A 12 -5.74 -3.16 9.35
N LEU A 13 -6.29 -3.35 10.54
CA LEU A 13 -6.11 -4.58 11.30
C LEU A 13 -6.70 -5.80 10.56
N ALA A 14 -7.85 -5.65 9.90
CA ALA A 14 -8.42 -6.70 9.08
C ALA A 14 -7.50 -7.08 7.90
N MET A 15 -6.90 -6.09 7.22
CA MET A 15 -5.93 -6.33 6.15
C MET A 15 -4.68 -7.05 6.67
N VAL A 16 -4.12 -6.63 7.80
CA VAL A 16 -2.96 -7.30 8.44
C VAL A 16 -3.27 -8.74 8.82
N HIS A 17 -4.47 -9.00 9.37
CA HIS A 17 -4.86 -10.35 9.77
C HIS A 17 -5.12 -11.28 8.58
N THR A 18 -5.48 -10.73 7.44
CA THR A 18 -5.72 -11.50 6.21
C THR A 18 -4.52 -11.56 5.28
N ALA A 19 -3.44 -10.83 5.56
CA ALA A 19 -2.21 -10.84 4.80
C ALA A 19 -1.51 -12.21 4.82
N LYS A 20 -0.82 -12.57 3.72
CA LYS A 20 0.02 -13.78 3.64
C LYS A 20 1.12 -13.72 4.70
N SER A 21 1.49 -14.88 5.27
CA SER A 21 2.43 -14.95 6.39
C SER A 21 3.80 -14.33 6.09
N ASN A 22 4.31 -14.51 4.86
CA ASN A 22 5.57 -13.95 4.40
C ASN A 22 5.52 -12.42 4.22
N LYS A 23 4.35 -11.85 3.89
CA LYS A 23 4.15 -10.43 3.63
C LYS A 23 3.59 -9.64 4.81
N LYS A 24 3.27 -10.32 5.90
CA LYS A 24 2.58 -9.71 7.06
C LYS A 24 3.36 -8.54 7.67
N LYS A 25 4.69 -8.63 7.74
CA LYS A 25 5.54 -7.54 8.25
C LYS A 25 5.46 -6.29 7.37
N ILE A 26 5.43 -6.48 6.06
CA ILE A 26 5.31 -5.39 5.08
C ILE A 26 3.91 -4.76 5.19
N ALA A 27 2.88 -5.58 5.28
CA ALA A 27 1.51 -5.10 5.47
C ALA A 27 1.36 -4.29 6.77
N ILE A 28 1.94 -4.74 7.89
CA ILE A 28 1.94 -3.98 9.15
C ILE A 28 2.64 -2.62 8.96
N GLY A 29 3.79 -2.58 8.32
CA GLY A 29 4.50 -1.34 8.05
C GLY A 29 3.68 -0.37 7.21
N LEU A 30 3.10 -0.82 6.12
CA LEU A 30 2.37 0.01 5.17
C LEU A 30 1.02 0.48 5.73
N VAL A 31 0.11 -0.46 6.02
CA VAL A 31 -1.25 -0.07 6.47
C VAL A 31 -1.30 0.36 7.93
N GLY A 32 -0.37 -0.12 8.76
CA GLY A 32 -0.26 0.30 10.16
C GLY A 32 0.19 1.75 10.30
N SER A 33 1.21 2.18 9.54
CA SER A 33 1.64 3.59 9.54
C SER A 33 0.55 4.51 8.97
N ALA A 34 -0.15 4.10 7.91
CA ALA A 34 -1.28 4.85 7.37
C ALA A 34 -2.45 4.97 8.36
N ALA A 35 -2.77 3.89 9.08
CA ALA A 35 -3.79 3.90 10.12
C ALA A 35 -3.41 4.80 11.32
N LEU A 36 -2.14 4.79 11.71
CA LEU A 36 -1.65 5.69 12.76
C LEU A 36 -1.73 7.16 12.32
N CYS A 37 -1.38 7.46 11.08
CA CYS A 37 -1.51 8.79 10.49
C CYS A 37 -2.98 9.26 10.48
N SER A 38 -3.89 8.38 10.07
CA SER A 38 -5.33 8.65 10.09
C SER A 38 -5.85 8.89 11.52
N PHE A 39 -5.42 8.09 12.49
CA PHE A 39 -5.82 8.25 13.88
C PHE A 39 -5.35 9.59 14.47
N ILE A 40 -4.07 9.94 14.29
CA ILE A 40 -3.49 11.14 14.89
C ILE A 40 -3.90 12.40 14.14
N CYS A 41 -3.69 12.45 12.83
CA CYS A 41 -3.84 13.64 12.02
C CYS A 41 -5.14 13.67 11.19
N GLY A 42 -5.88 12.55 11.09
CA GLY A 42 -7.04 12.45 10.24
C GLY A 42 -6.72 12.34 8.74
N VAL A 43 -5.45 12.08 8.35
CA VAL A 43 -5.05 11.92 6.94
C VAL A 43 -5.29 10.48 6.52
N THR A 44 -6.22 10.28 5.59
CA THR A 44 -6.72 8.94 5.21
C THR A 44 -6.17 8.45 3.88
N GLU A 45 -5.66 9.34 3.04
CA GLU A 45 -5.22 9.08 1.68
C GLU A 45 -4.15 7.97 1.57
N PRO A 46 -3.14 7.90 2.45
CA PRO A 46 -2.16 6.82 2.38
C PRO A 46 -2.77 5.43 2.57
N PHE A 47 -3.82 5.35 3.40
CA PHE A 47 -4.57 4.11 3.58
C PHE A 47 -5.46 3.81 2.39
N GLU A 48 -6.24 4.79 1.93
CA GLU A 48 -7.20 4.65 0.84
C GLU A 48 -6.53 4.26 -0.47
N PHE A 49 -5.50 4.98 -0.88
CA PHE A 49 -4.76 4.66 -2.11
C PHE A 49 -4.02 3.33 -2.03
N GLY A 50 -3.67 2.88 -0.82
CA GLY A 50 -3.04 1.58 -0.61
C GLY A 50 -3.89 0.40 -1.05
N PHE A 51 -5.23 0.50 -1.05
CA PHE A 51 -6.10 -0.61 -1.45
C PHE A 51 -7.13 -0.27 -2.53
N MET A 52 -7.43 1.00 -2.78
CA MET A 52 -8.47 1.43 -3.72
C MET A 52 -8.26 0.85 -5.13
N PHE A 53 -7.02 0.86 -5.62
CA PHE A 53 -6.67 0.35 -6.94
C PHE A 53 -6.55 -1.17 -6.98
N LEU A 54 -6.23 -1.81 -5.85
CA LEU A 54 -6.10 -3.26 -5.75
C LEU A 54 -7.46 -3.94 -5.57
N ALA A 55 -8.36 -3.31 -4.84
CA ALA A 55 -9.69 -3.84 -4.50
C ALA A 55 -10.78 -2.77 -4.59
N PRO A 56 -11.18 -2.30 -5.79
CA PRO A 56 -12.17 -1.24 -5.96
C PRO A 56 -13.52 -1.55 -5.30
N ALA A 57 -13.95 -2.82 -5.32
CA ALA A 57 -15.19 -3.25 -4.67
C ALA A 57 -15.14 -3.03 -3.15
N LEU A 58 -13.98 -3.26 -2.51
CA LEU A 58 -13.78 -3.00 -1.09
C LEU A 58 -13.83 -1.49 -0.80
N TYR A 59 -13.33 -0.67 -1.72
CA TYR A 59 -13.40 0.78 -1.59
C TYR A 59 -14.85 1.31 -1.64
N VAL A 60 -15.70 0.74 -2.48
CA VAL A 60 -17.15 1.09 -2.50
C VAL A 60 -17.80 0.77 -1.16
N VAL A 61 -17.51 -0.41 -0.59
CA VAL A 61 -18.03 -0.79 0.74
C VAL A 61 -17.48 0.15 1.83
N TYR A 62 -16.22 0.50 1.76
CA TYR A 62 -15.60 1.50 2.64
C TYR A 62 -16.34 2.84 2.60
N ALA A 63 -16.61 3.36 1.41
CA ALA A 63 -17.35 4.61 1.23
C ALA A 63 -18.79 4.55 1.79
N LEU A 64 -19.48 3.43 1.59
CA LEU A 64 -20.81 3.21 2.16
C LEU A 64 -20.79 3.19 3.69
N LEU A 65 -19.84 2.47 4.30
CA LEU A 65 -19.67 2.45 5.75
C LEU A 65 -19.38 3.85 6.28
N TYR A 66 -18.54 4.60 5.58
CA TYR A 66 -18.22 5.98 5.94
C TYR A 66 -19.47 6.86 5.95
N GLY A 67 -20.31 6.76 4.92
CA GLY A 67 -21.59 7.46 4.84
C GLY A 67 -22.55 7.11 5.98
N ILE A 68 -22.70 5.80 6.27
CA ILE A 68 -23.56 5.30 7.35
C ILE A 68 -23.10 5.85 8.71
N PHE A 69 -21.81 5.74 9.03
CA PHE A 69 -21.29 6.24 10.30
C PHE A 69 -21.36 7.78 10.40
N THR A 70 -21.18 8.49 9.30
CA THR A 70 -21.37 9.94 9.27
C THR A 70 -22.82 10.30 9.59
N PHE A 71 -23.76 9.61 8.97
CA PHE A 71 -25.20 9.79 9.26
C PHE A 71 -25.53 9.52 10.74
N ILE A 72 -25.07 8.39 11.29
CA ILE A 72 -25.27 8.05 12.71
C ILE A 72 -24.64 9.11 13.61
N THR A 73 -23.45 9.59 13.29
CA THR A 73 -22.75 10.63 14.06
C THR A 73 -23.56 11.91 14.17
N VAL A 74 -24.23 12.30 13.07
CA VAL A 74 -25.12 13.48 13.05
C VAL A 74 -26.37 13.22 13.87
N LEU A 75 -27.01 12.03 13.74
CA LEU A 75 -28.23 11.69 14.50
C LEU A 75 -28.00 11.69 16.02
N VAL A 76 -26.85 11.20 16.46
CA VAL A 76 -26.48 11.16 17.89
C VAL A 76 -26.11 12.55 18.42
N GLY A 77 -25.97 13.54 17.53
CA GLY A 77 -25.65 14.91 17.90
C GLY A 77 -24.20 15.09 18.35
N PHE A 78 -23.28 14.20 17.95
CA PHE A 78 -21.86 14.41 18.13
C PHE A 78 -21.39 15.58 17.25
N ARG A 79 -20.72 16.56 17.86
CA ARG A 79 -20.14 17.68 17.14
C ARG A 79 -18.81 18.06 17.74
N ALA A 80 -17.77 18.02 16.92
CA ALA A 80 -16.45 18.54 17.19
C ALA A 80 -15.95 19.28 15.93
N GLY A 81 -15.21 20.34 16.13
CA GLY A 81 -14.56 21.07 15.04
C GLY A 81 -13.26 20.39 14.63
N PHE A 82 -12.76 20.76 13.47
CA PHE A 82 -11.39 20.46 13.04
C PHE A 82 -10.86 21.62 12.21
N SER A 83 -9.56 21.83 12.32
CA SER A 83 -8.85 22.88 11.59
C SER A 83 -8.20 22.30 10.34
N PHE A 84 -7.59 21.12 10.48
CA PHE A 84 -6.94 20.42 9.40
C PHE A 84 -7.74 19.19 8.97
N SER A 85 -7.93 18.22 9.87
CA SER A 85 -8.71 17.01 9.59
C SER A 85 -9.23 16.37 10.89
N ALA A 86 -10.16 15.41 10.77
CA ALA A 86 -10.85 14.82 11.91
C ALA A 86 -10.05 13.73 12.63
N GLY A 87 -8.82 14.05 13.04
CA GLY A 87 -7.93 13.21 13.84
C GLY A 87 -7.94 13.55 15.34
N ALA A 88 -7.16 12.80 16.11
CA ALA A 88 -7.07 12.95 17.56
C ALA A 88 -6.56 14.34 17.97
N THR A 89 -5.64 14.92 17.22
CA THR A 89 -5.10 16.26 17.47
C THR A 89 -6.20 17.31 17.42
N ASP A 90 -6.98 17.35 16.35
CA ASP A 90 -8.05 18.30 16.21
C ASP A 90 -9.20 18.06 17.22
N LEU A 91 -9.49 16.79 17.52
CA LEU A 91 -10.47 16.45 18.55
C LEU A 91 -10.08 17.00 19.93
N ILE A 92 -8.81 16.83 20.33
CA ILE A 92 -8.31 17.33 21.63
C ILE A 92 -8.45 18.86 21.69
N PHE A 93 -8.05 19.57 20.64
CA PHE A 93 -8.15 21.02 20.62
C PHE A 93 -9.60 21.54 20.52
N SER A 94 -10.48 20.84 19.84
CA SER A 94 -11.86 21.27 19.63
C SER A 94 -12.85 20.82 20.71
N ALA A 95 -12.51 19.81 21.51
CA ALA A 95 -13.44 19.23 22.49
C ALA A 95 -13.90 20.22 23.57
N SER A 96 -13.09 21.22 23.89
CA SER A 96 -13.39 22.26 24.86
C SER A 96 -14.10 23.49 24.29
N LEU A 97 -14.29 23.56 22.97
CA LEU A 97 -14.93 24.72 22.33
C LEU A 97 -16.43 24.77 22.64
N PRO A 98 -17.02 25.97 22.79
CA PRO A 98 -18.46 26.14 23.07
C PRO A 98 -19.38 25.48 22.04
N ALA A 99 -18.93 25.32 20.80
CA ALA A 99 -19.69 24.70 19.73
C ALA A 99 -19.63 23.17 19.73
N ALA A 100 -18.71 22.57 20.49
CA ALA A 100 -18.59 21.12 20.62
C ALA A 100 -19.76 20.55 21.43
N LYS A 101 -20.28 19.40 20.99
CA LYS A 101 -21.36 18.72 21.69
C LYS A 101 -21.09 17.21 21.73
N ASN A 102 -21.42 16.59 22.86
CA ASN A 102 -21.36 15.15 23.05
C ASN A 102 -20.01 14.53 22.64
N THR A 103 -18.88 15.22 22.87
CA THR A 103 -17.55 14.76 22.43
C THR A 103 -17.15 13.42 23.04
N TRP A 104 -17.68 13.06 24.23
CA TRP A 104 -17.49 11.75 24.84
C TRP A 104 -18.04 10.58 23.99
N MET A 105 -19.02 10.85 23.11
CA MET A 105 -19.60 9.86 22.20
C MET A 105 -18.59 9.32 21.17
N ILE A 106 -17.41 9.95 21.06
CA ILE A 106 -16.33 9.42 20.20
C ILE A 106 -15.93 8.01 20.61
N LEU A 107 -15.98 7.67 21.90
CA LEU A 107 -15.61 6.35 22.38
C LEU A 107 -16.60 5.27 21.92
N PRO A 108 -17.90 5.31 22.23
CA PRO A 108 -18.83 4.28 21.78
C PRO A 108 -18.99 4.25 20.25
N LEU A 109 -19.04 5.40 19.58
CA LEU A 109 -19.09 5.46 18.11
C LEU A 109 -17.80 4.94 17.48
N GLY A 110 -16.66 5.27 18.06
CA GLY A 110 -15.36 4.80 17.59
C GLY A 110 -15.22 3.28 17.74
N ILE A 111 -15.56 2.72 18.90
CA ILE A 111 -15.53 1.26 19.12
C ILE A 111 -16.45 0.56 18.11
N ALA A 112 -17.68 1.07 17.92
CA ALA A 112 -18.61 0.52 16.95
C ALA A 112 -18.03 0.59 15.52
N ALA A 113 -17.45 1.73 15.13
CA ALA A 113 -16.81 1.89 13.83
C ALA A 113 -15.64 0.90 13.66
N PHE A 114 -14.76 0.79 14.65
CA PHE A 114 -13.64 -0.15 14.63
C PHE A 114 -14.10 -1.59 14.39
N VAL A 115 -15.07 -2.05 15.16
CA VAL A 115 -15.57 -3.43 15.07
C VAL A 115 -16.25 -3.67 13.71
N VAL A 116 -17.13 -2.76 13.27
CA VAL A 116 -17.86 -2.92 12.01
C VAL A 116 -16.88 -2.90 10.82
N PHE A 117 -15.96 -1.95 10.76
CA PHE A 117 -14.96 -1.90 9.69
C PHE A 117 -14.08 -3.15 9.70
N TYR A 118 -13.62 -3.60 10.87
CA TYR A 118 -12.82 -4.81 10.98
C TYR A 118 -13.57 -6.04 10.46
N VAL A 119 -14.82 -6.27 10.92
CA VAL A 119 -15.60 -7.45 10.55
C VAL A 119 -15.94 -7.43 9.06
N VAL A 120 -16.43 -6.30 8.55
CA VAL A 120 -16.83 -6.16 7.13
C VAL A 120 -15.62 -6.34 6.22
N PHE A 121 -14.51 -5.68 6.51
CA PHE A 121 -13.28 -5.81 5.72
C PHE A 121 -12.74 -7.23 5.73
N ARG A 122 -12.64 -7.85 6.92
CA ARG A 122 -12.20 -9.22 7.03
C ARG A 122 -13.08 -10.19 6.25
N PHE A 123 -14.42 -10.04 6.37
CA PHE A 123 -15.37 -10.85 5.62
C PHE A 123 -15.21 -10.69 4.11
N MET A 124 -15.19 -9.44 3.63
CA MET A 124 -15.05 -9.15 2.20
C MET A 124 -13.74 -9.68 1.63
N ILE A 125 -12.63 -9.41 2.30
CA ILE A 125 -11.29 -9.83 1.86
C ILE A 125 -11.22 -11.37 1.77
N THR A 126 -11.74 -12.08 2.78
CA THR A 126 -11.65 -13.54 2.82
C THR A 126 -12.66 -14.22 1.89
N LYS A 127 -13.88 -13.71 1.80
CA LYS A 127 -14.94 -14.32 0.99
C LYS A 127 -14.72 -14.13 -0.51
N PHE A 128 -14.27 -12.96 -0.91
CA PHE A 128 -14.07 -12.62 -2.32
C PHE A 128 -12.60 -12.69 -2.76
N ASP A 129 -11.72 -13.18 -1.89
CA ASP A 129 -10.25 -13.25 -2.12
C ASP A 129 -9.68 -11.95 -2.69
N LEU A 130 -10.08 -10.83 -2.10
CA LEU A 130 -9.69 -9.52 -2.60
C LEU A 130 -8.19 -9.29 -2.36
N LYS A 131 -7.53 -8.73 -3.36
CA LYS A 131 -6.14 -8.32 -3.25
C LYS A 131 -6.07 -7.03 -2.43
N THR A 132 -5.37 -7.10 -1.30
CA THR A 132 -5.12 -5.97 -0.42
C THR A 132 -3.64 -5.96 -0.07
N PRO A 133 -3.09 -4.88 0.49
CA PRO A 133 -1.69 -4.86 0.91
C PRO A 133 -1.32 -6.09 1.74
N GLY A 134 -0.31 -6.85 1.26
CA GLY A 134 0.10 -8.12 1.83
C GLY A 134 -0.64 -9.36 1.29
N ARG A 135 -1.54 -9.20 0.32
CA ARG A 135 -2.21 -10.30 -0.41
C ARG A 135 -1.97 -10.25 -1.91
N GLU A 136 -1.08 -9.39 -2.35
CA GLU A 136 -0.67 -9.32 -3.77
C GLU A 136 -0.06 -10.65 -4.21
N ASP A 137 -0.09 -10.90 -5.53
CA ASP A 137 0.55 -12.09 -6.11
C ASP A 137 2.08 -12.00 -6.04
N ASP A 138 2.76 -13.15 -6.13
CA ASP A 138 4.19 -13.24 -5.84
C ASP A 138 5.07 -12.55 -6.91
N ASP A 139 4.50 -12.22 -8.08
CA ASP A 139 5.21 -11.46 -9.12
C ASP A 139 5.51 -10.00 -8.70
N ASP A 140 4.67 -9.42 -7.82
CA ASP A 140 4.93 -8.08 -7.24
C ASP A 140 5.93 -8.12 -6.07
N ASP A 141 6.23 -9.29 -5.52
CA ASP A 141 7.16 -9.45 -4.39
C ASP A 141 8.62 -9.37 -4.78
N ALA A 142 8.94 -9.72 -6.01
CA ALA A 142 10.30 -9.57 -6.52
C ALA A 142 10.79 -8.11 -6.41
N GLU A 143 9.85 -7.15 -6.35
CA GLU A 143 10.18 -5.72 -6.23
C GLU A 143 10.43 -5.22 -4.81
N LYS A 144 9.68 -5.74 -3.83
CA LYS A 144 9.60 -5.11 -2.48
C LYS A 144 10.62 -5.64 -1.47
N GLY A 145 11.26 -6.74 -1.76
CA GLY A 145 12.24 -7.40 -0.87
C GLY A 145 13.57 -7.73 -1.54
N ALA A 146 13.71 -7.38 -2.80
CA ALA A 146 14.88 -7.70 -3.60
C ALA A 146 16.08 -6.88 -3.15
N LYS A 147 17.06 -7.52 -2.57
CA LYS A 147 18.42 -7.00 -2.43
C LYS A 147 19.29 -7.70 -3.46
N LEU A 148 20.19 -6.94 -4.04
CA LEU A 148 21.21 -7.50 -4.90
C LEU A 148 22.06 -8.47 -4.07
N GLU A 149 22.20 -9.71 -4.50
CA GLU A 149 23.02 -10.71 -3.81
C GLU A 149 24.53 -10.43 -3.97
N ASN A 150 24.89 -9.75 -5.06
CA ASN A 150 26.26 -9.38 -5.35
C ASN A 150 26.47 -7.87 -5.14
N ASN A 151 27.43 -7.52 -4.28
CA ASN A 151 27.79 -6.12 -3.98
C ASN A 151 28.79 -5.53 -4.99
N ASP A 152 29.27 -6.29 -5.96
CA ASP A 152 30.11 -5.77 -7.04
C ASP A 152 29.25 -5.29 -8.22
N TYR A 153 28.84 -4.04 -8.13
CA TYR A 153 27.99 -3.40 -9.14
C TYR A 153 28.61 -3.37 -10.53
N THR A 154 29.93 -3.37 -10.64
CA THR A 154 30.64 -3.36 -11.93
C THR A 154 30.49 -4.73 -12.62
N GLU A 155 30.60 -5.79 -11.86
CA GLU A 155 30.41 -7.15 -12.39
C GLU A 155 28.94 -7.41 -12.73
N VAL A 156 28.02 -7.00 -11.85
CA VAL A 156 26.57 -7.07 -12.13
C VAL A 156 26.23 -6.34 -13.41
N ALA A 157 26.71 -5.11 -13.59
CA ALA A 157 26.47 -4.33 -14.80
C ALA A 157 27.05 -5.00 -16.05
N ARG A 158 28.23 -5.63 -15.96
CA ARG A 158 28.84 -6.37 -17.05
C ARG A 158 27.99 -7.58 -17.46
N ILE A 159 27.56 -8.38 -16.48
CA ILE A 159 26.73 -9.57 -16.75
C ILE A 159 25.39 -9.16 -17.35
N VAL A 160 24.74 -8.11 -16.81
CA VAL A 160 23.48 -7.59 -17.34
C VAL A 160 23.67 -7.08 -18.76
N LEU A 161 24.73 -6.31 -19.05
CA LEU A 161 25.04 -5.81 -20.37
C LEU A 161 25.24 -6.94 -21.38
N GLU A 162 25.98 -7.96 -21.03
CA GLU A 162 26.17 -9.15 -21.85
C GLU A 162 24.84 -9.91 -22.05
N GLY A 163 24.04 -10.02 -20.99
CA GLY A 163 22.76 -10.75 -21.01
C GLY A 163 21.68 -10.04 -21.84
N VAL A 164 21.74 -8.73 -22.01
CA VAL A 164 20.83 -8.00 -22.90
C VAL A 164 21.27 -7.96 -24.36
N GLY A 165 22.40 -8.61 -24.69
CA GLY A 165 22.94 -8.68 -26.05
C GLY A 165 23.97 -7.62 -26.37
N GLY A 166 24.61 -7.02 -25.36
CA GLY A 166 25.67 -6.04 -25.48
C GLY A 166 25.19 -4.61 -25.74
N LYS A 167 26.14 -3.68 -25.72
CA LYS A 167 25.89 -2.23 -25.87
C LYS A 167 25.13 -1.87 -27.15
N GLU A 168 25.42 -2.60 -28.25
CA GLU A 168 24.81 -2.35 -29.55
C GLU A 168 23.31 -2.64 -29.58
N ASN A 169 22.83 -3.46 -28.65
CA ASN A 169 21.41 -3.80 -28.54
C ASN A 169 20.62 -2.83 -27.66
N ILE A 170 21.27 -1.91 -26.95
CA ILE A 170 20.64 -0.94 -26.06
C ILE A 170 20.39 0.37 -26.82
N GLU A 171 19.15 0.85 -26.82
CA GLU A 171 18.74 2.15 -27.36
C GLU A 171 18.73 3.23 -26.27
N SER A 172 18.14 2.93 -25.13
CA SER A 172 18.10 3.85 -23.99
C SER A 172 18.21 3.09 -22.66
N ILE A 173 18.70 3.81 -21.66
CA ILE A 173 18.84 3.31 -20.28
C ILE A 173 18.17 4.33 -19.37
N ASP A 174 17.24 3.84 -18.56
CA ASP A 174 16.60 4.60 -17.50
C ASP A 174 16.57 3.75 -16.23
N ASN A 175 16.45 4.39 -15.06
CA ASN A 175 16.37 3.66 -13.80
C ASN A 175 15.38 4.30 -12.83
N CYS A 176 14.81 3.48 -11.98
CA CYS A 176 14.13 3.92 -10.77
C CYS A 176 14.80 3.29 -9.55
N ILE A 177 14.25 3.53 -8.36
CA ILE A 177 14.85 3.08 -7.08
C ILE A 177 15.13 1.56 -7.06
N THR A 178 14.35 0.75 -7.76
CA THR A 178 14.41 -0.72 -7.69
C THR A 178 14.72 -1.39 -9.01
N ARG A 179 14.62 -0.69 -10.15
CA ARG A 179 14.70 -1.28 -11.49
C ARG A 179 15.60 -0.50 -12.43
N LEU A 180 16.37 -1.25 -13.22
CA LEU A 180 17.01 -0.77 -14.41
C LEU A 180 16.07 -1.04 -15.60
N ARG A 181 15.72 0.00 -16.36
CA ARG A 181 14.86 -0.07 -17.54
C ARG A 181 15.71 0.11 -18.78
N LEU A 182 15.65 -0.85 -19.68
CA LEU A 182 16.43 -0.87 -20.90
C LEU A 182 15.48 -0.93 -22.10
N GLU A 183 15.61 0.02 -23.03
CA GLU A 183 15.03 -0.11 -24.35
C GLU A 183 16.05 -0.80 -25.26
N ILE A 184 15.58 -1.82 -25.98
CA ILE A 184 16.44 -2.69 -26.76
C ILE A 184 15.96 -2.78 -28.20
N ARG A 185 16.89 -3.00 -29.13
CA ARG A 185 16.60 -3.13 -30.56
C ARG A 185 16.06 -4.49 -30.92
N ASP A 186 16.68 -5.53 -30.37
CA ASP A 186 16.39 -6.94 -30.69
C ASP A 186 16.22 -7.76 -29.42
N TYR A 187 14.97 -8.15 -29.12
CA TYR A 187 14.64 -8.91 -27.91
C TYR A 187 15.12 -10.37 -27.97
N THR A 188 15.41 -10.89 -29.15
CA THR A 188 15.88 -12.28 -29.31
C THR A 188 17.30 -12.48 -28.77
N LYS A 189 18.07 -11.41 -28.64
CA LYS A 189 19.42 -11.40 -28.07
C LYS A 189 19.45 -11.40 -26.54
N VAL A 190 18.29 -11.32 -25.90
CA VAL A 190 18.20 -11.20 -24.43
C VAL A 190 18.21 -12.59 -23.80
N ASP A 191 19.25 -12.87 -23.03
CA ASP A 191 19.41 -14.09 -22.22
C ASP A 191 19.06 -13.79 -20.76
N GLU A 192 17.81 -14.13 -20.37
CA GLU A 192 17.33 -13.92 -19.01
C GLU A 192 18.09 -14.77 -17.98
N LYS A 193 18.54 -15.98 -18.35
CA LYS A 193 19.29 -16.84 -17.43
C LYS A 193 20.62 -16.21 -17.08
N LYS A 194 21.27 -15.61 -18.09
CA LYS A 194 22.51 -14.89 -17.88
C LYS A 194 22.30 -13.65 -17.02
N ILE A 195 21.25 -12.87 -17.25
CA ILE A 195 20.94 -11.71 -16.42
C ILE A 195 20.67 -12.12 -14.96
N LYS A 196 19.92 -13.20 -14.75
CA LYS A 196 19.63 -13.72 -13.40
C LYS A 196 20.89 -14.24 -12.69
N SER A 197 21.91 -14.71 -13.42
CA SER A 197 23.18 -15.15 -12.81
C SER A 197 23.98 -13.99 -12.19
N ALA A 198 23.63 -12.74 -12.47
CA ALA A 198 24.21 -11.57 -11.81
C ALA A 198 23.72 -11.35 -10.36
N GLY A 199 22.83 -12.22 -9.85
CA GLY A 199 22.24 -12.08 -8.52
C GLY A 199 21.13 -11.02 -8.45
N VAL A 200 20.54 -10.66 -9.60
CA VAL A 200 19.40 -9.74 -9.65
C VAL A 200 18.10 -10.47 -9.26
N ALA A 201 17.17 -9.73 -8.66
CA ALA A 201 15.94 -10.32 -8.14
C ALA A 201 14.98 -10.84 -9.21
N GLY A 202 15.04 -10.25 -10.43
CA GLY A 202 14.21 -10.70 -11.53
C GLY A 202 14.44 -9.92 -12.81
N VAL A 203 13.85 -10.45 -13.89
CA VAL A 203 13.84 -9.82 -15.22
C VAL A 203 12.41 -9.84 -15.73
N VAL A 204 11.90 -8.69 -16.12
CA VAL A 204 10.54 -8.51 -16.67
C VAL A 204 10.65 -7.95 -18.09
N ARG A 205 9.85 -8.45 -19.00
CA ARG A 205 9.76 -7.98 -20.38
C ARG A 205 8.35 -7.45 -20.67
N PRO A 206 8.09 -6.16 -20.41
CA PRO A 206 6.76 -5.58 -20.67
C PRO A 206 6.40 -5.53 -22.15
N SER A 207 7.39 -5.47 -23.03
CA SER A 207 7.21 -5.45 -24.48
C SER A 207 8.42 -6.08 -25.20
N GLN A 208 8.31 -6.22 -26.53
CA GLN A 208 9.42 -6.69 -27.36
C GLN A 208 10.60 -5.70 -27.46
N LYS A 209 10.42 -4.48 -27.00
CA LYS A 209 11.46 -3.43 -27.01
C LYS A 209 11.95 -3.03 -25.65
N THR A 210 11.40 -3.60 -24.58
CA THR A 210 11.72 -3.16 -23.21
C THR A 210 12.06 -4.35 -22.33
N VAL A 211 13.19 -4.24 -21.62
CA VAL A 211 13.62 -5.17 -20.58
C VAL A 211 13.78 -4.40 -19.28
N GLN A 212 13.23 -4.92 -18.21
CA GLN A 212 13.39 -4.37 -16.87
C GLN A 212 14.12 -5.39 -15.98
N VAL A 213 15.23 -4.97 -15.42
CA VAL A 213 16.02 -5.78 -14.48
C VAL A 213 15.75 -5.27 -13.08
N ILE A 214 15.22 -6.15 -12.22
CA ILE A 214 14.88 -5.80 -10.84
C ILE A 214 16.13 -6.00 -10.00
N ILE A 215 16.71 -4.88 -9.57
CA ILE A 215 17.95 -4.85 -8.78
C ILE A 215 17.62 -4.86 -7.27
N GLY A 216 16.47 -4.29 -6.89
CA GLY A 216 16.05 -4.12 -5.52
C GLY A 216 16.46 -2.77 -4.92
N THR A 217 16.01 -2.51 -3.69
CA THR A 217 16.40 -1.30 -2.93
C THR A 217 17.81 -1.48 -2.38
N GLN A 218 18.65 -0.54 -2.66
CA GLN A 218 19.99 -0.42 -2.07
C GLN A 218 19.96 0.24 -0.70
#